data_6d592754afeb396be4b3a94c9718b573
#
_entry.id   6d592754afeb396be4b3a94c9718b573
#
_cell.length_a   1.000
_cell.length_b   1.000
_cell.length_c   1.000
_cell.angle_alpha   90.00
_cell.angle_beta   90.00
_cell.angle_gamma   90.00
#
_symmetry.space_group_name_H-M   'P 1'
#
loop_
_entity.id
_entity.type
_entity.pdbx_description
1 polymer ?
#
loop_
_entity_poly.entity_id
_entity_poly.type
_entity_poly.pdbx_seq_one_letter_code
_entity_poly.pdbx_strand_id
1 'polypeptide(L)'
;MAKYSGDIFGDLLRLLTLGVVLGLCGSFAANLFVIGASLIFANFTTSIQAISGASDFSARLTLLLLVGYSIIAVRRSTGLERWHGPADTLAAVQIKGQSLDVKAGLISTFAAFGSASAGASVGQYGPILPFGASTGALFKPIVPRGLSPDVYIA
;
A
#
# COMPACT_ATOMS: atom_id res chain seq x y z
N MET A 1 -3.80 -40.60 -6.36
CA MET A 1 -2.64 -40.29 -5.45
C MET A 1 -1.54 -39.70 -6.30
N ALA A 2 -1.40 -38.38 -6.27
CA ALA A 2 -0.57 -37.62 -7.21
C ALA A 2 0.88 -37.57 -6.73
N LYS A 3 1.74 -37.80 -7.64
CA LYS A 3 3.17 -37.70 -7.76
C LYS A 3 3.75 -36.40 -7.14
N TYR A 4 3.85 -36.36 -5.81
CA TYR A 4 4.58 -35.32 -5.08
C TYR A 4 5.95 -35.88 -4.66
N SER A 5 6.82 -36.08 -5.63
CA SER A 5 8.26 -36.28 -5.40
C SER A 5 9.04 -35.31 -6.29
N GLY A 6 8.62 -34.07 -6.31
CA GLY A 6 9.40 -32.93 -6.78
C GLY A 6 10.20 -32.40 -5.61
N ASP A 7 11.41 -32.05 -5.85
CA ASP A 7 12.46 -31.55 -5.02
C ASP A 7 11.97 -30.63 -3.87
N ILE A 8 11.55 -31.24 -2.74
CA ILE A 8 11.03 -30.51 -1.54
C ILE A 8 12.03 -29.43 -1.11
N PHE A 9 13.33 -29.71 -1.25
CA PHE A 9 14.38 -28.78 -0.94
C PHE A 9 14.40 -27.59 -1.91
N GLY A 10 14.20 -27.84 -3.21
CA GLY A 10 14.12 -26.79 -4.23
C GLY A 10 12.90 -25.88 -4.03
N ASP A 11 11.75 -26.45 -3.69
CA ASP A 11 10.54 -25.68 -3.44
C ASP A 11 10.64 -24.87 -2.14
N LEU A 12 11.26 -25.44 -1.09
CA LEU A 12 11.54 -24.73 0.15
C LEU A 12 12.49 -23.53 -0.10
N LEU A 13 13.55 -23.74 -0.87
CA LEU A 13 14.51 -22.69 -1.21
C LEU A 13 13.85 -21.55 -2.00
N ARG A 14 12.97 -21.88 -2.95
CA ARG A 14 12.19 -20.89 -3.71
C ARG A 14 11.25 -20.09 -2.81
N LEU A 15 10.55 -20.74 -1.90
CA LEU A 15 9.68 -20.07 -0.94
C LEU A 15 10.46 -19.14 0.00
N LEU A 16 11.62 -19.58 0.49
CA LEU A 16 12.50 -18.77 1.32
C LEU A 16 13.02 -17.54 0.55
N THR A 17 13.49 -17.72 -0.69
CA THR A 17 13.99 -16.60 -1.51
C THR A 17 12.86 -15.61 -1.82
N LEU A 18 11.67 -16.08 -2.18
CA LEU A 18 10.51 -15.22 -2.37
C LEU A 18 10.14 -14.47 -1.09
N GLY A 19 10.12 -15.13 0.05
CA GLY A 19 9.83 -14.50 1.34
C GLY A 19 10.84 -13.40 1.69
N VAL A 20 12.14 -13.66 1.47
CA VAL A 20 13.19 -12.65 1.69
C VAL A 20 13.01 -11.45 0.75
N VAL A 21 12.79 -11.69 -0.54
CA VAL A 21 12.61 -10.61 -1.53
C VAL A 21 11.38 -9.78 -1.19
N LEU A 22 10.24 -10.41 -0.93
CA LEU A 22 9.00 -9.71 -0.56
C LEU A 22 9.14 -8.96 0.77
N GLY A 23 9.82 -9.57 1.75
CA GLY A 23 10.09 -8.91 3.04
C GLY A 23 10.97 -7.68 2.91
N LEU A 24 12.03 -7.74 2.09
CA LEU A 24 12.89 -6.58 1.80
C LEU A 24 12.11 -5.47 1.05
N CYS A 25 11.33 -5.83 0.03
CA CYS A 25 10.48 -4.88 -0.69
C CYS A 25 9.44 -4.23 0.23
N GLY A 26 8.79 -5.01 1.07
CA GLY A 26 7.82 -4.52 2.05
C GLY A 26 8.45 -3.59 3.09
N SER A 27 9.60 -3.96 3.63
CA SER A 27 10.35 -3.12 4.57
C SER A 27 10.80 -1.81 3.92
N PHE A 28 11.31 -1.86 2.70
CA PHE A 28 11.69 -0.67 1.95
C PHE A 28 10.48 0.25 1.70
N ALA A 29 9.35 -0.32 1.26
CA ALA A 29 8.12 0.43 1.03
C ALA A 29 7.59 1.08 2.32
N ALA A 30 7.64 0.37 3.45
CA ALA A 30 7.24 0.91 4.76
C ALA A 30 8.11 2.08 5.20
N ASN A 31 9.44 1.96 5.06
CA ASN A 31 10.36 3.05 5.36
C ASN A 31 10.15 4.25 4.42
N LEU A 32 9.98 3.99 3.13
CA LEU A 32 9.69 5.04 2.15
C LEU A 32 8.38 5.77 2.48
N PHE A 33 7.35 5.03 2.91
CA PHE A 33 6.10 5.62 3.35
C PHE A 33 6.29 6.58 4.53
N VAL A 34 6.97 6.15 5.59
CA VAL A 34 7.14 6.95 6.81
C VAL A 34 8.05 8.16 6.56
N ILE A 35 9.23 7.92 5.99
CA ILE A 35 10.21 8.97 5.71
C ILE A 35 9.66 9.93 4.65
N GLY A 36 9.07 9.41 3.57
CA GLY A 36 8.49 10.20 2.50
C GLY A 36 7.38 11.11 2.99
N ALA A 37 6.44 10.57 3.78
CA ALA A 37 5.35 11.36 4.35
C ALA A 37 5.87 12.48 5.27
N SER A 38 6.84 12.18 6.14
CA SER A 38 7.42 13.17 7.06
C SER A 38 8.18 14.28 6.32
N LEU A 39 8.94 13.92 5.30
CA LEU A 39 9.68 14.89 4.47
C LEU A 39 8.73 15.80 3.69
N ILE A 40 7.67 15.23 3.09
CA ILE A 40 6.65 16.01 2.37
C ILE A 40 5.97 16.97 3.34
N PHE A 41 5.53 16.48 4.49
CA PHE A 41 4.89 17.30 5.51
C PHE A 41 5.79 18.48 5.94
N ALA A 42 7.05 18.22 6.29
CA ALA A 42 7.98 19.24 6.73
C ALA A 42 8.25 20.29 5.64
N ASN A 43 8.56 19.84 4.42
CA ASN A 43 8.88 20.75 3.33
C ASN A 43 7.68 21.62 2.89
N PHE A 44 6.48 21.03 2.80
CA PHE A 44 5.30 21.80 2.41
C PHE A 44 4.86 22.79 3.48
N THR A 45 4.90 22.42 4.76
CA THR A 45 4.55 23.36 5.84
C THR A 45 5.53 24.53 5.89
N THR A 46 6.84 24.28 5.82
CA THR A 46 7.85 25.35 5.78
C THR A 46 7.71 26.25 4.54
N SER A 47 7.40 25.66 3.38
CA SER A 47 7.19 26.43 2.14
C SER A 47 5.96 27.34 2.23
N ILE A 48 4.84 26.84 2.76
CA ILE A 48 3.63 27.63 2.96
C ILE A 48 3.90 28.81 3.92
N GLN A 49 4.62 28.54 5.02
CA GLN A 49 4.99 29.58 5.97
C GLN A 49 5.89 30.65 5.34
N ALA A 50 6.88 30.24 4.56
CA ALA A 50 7.81 31.17 3.90
C ALA A 50 7.12 32.06 2.87
N ILE A 51 6.14 31.54 2.14
CA ILE A 51 5.46 32.29 1.06
C ILE A 51 4.34 33.19 1.65
N SER A 52 3.58 32.69 2.61
CA SER A 52 2.37 33.37 3.10
C SER A 52 2.56 34.11 4.42
N GLY A 53 3.69 33.94 5.11
CA GLY A 53 3.86 34.43 6.48
C GLY A 53 2.90 33.79 7.50
N ALA A 54 2.27 32.68 7.11
CA ALA A 54 1.25 32.01 7.89
C ALA A 54 1.82 31.41 9.18
N SER A 55 0.99 31.35 10.22
CA SER A 55 1.34 30.62 11.44
C SER A 55 1.46 29.10 11.15
N ASP A 56 2.21 28.37 11.98
CA ASP A 56 2.40 26.92 11.84
C ASP A 56 1.03 26.17 11.78
N PHE A 57 0.08 26.58 12.61
CA PHE A 57 -1.27 25.99 12.60
C PHE A 57 -2.01 26.22 11.28
N SER A 58 -1.98 27.44 10.75
CA SER A 58 -2.68 27.75 9.48
C SER A 58 -2.00 27.08 8.27
N ALA A 59 -0.67 26.95 8.26
CA ALA A 59 0.04 26.21 7.22
C ALA A 59 -0.34 24.73 7.20
N ARG A 60 -0.39 24.09 8.36
CA ARG A 60 -0.82 22.66 8.48
C ARG A 60 -2.27 22.47 8.06
N LEU A 61 -3.16 23.36 8.50
CA LEU A 61 -4.58 23.29 8.12
C LEU A 61 -4.76 23.44 6.60
N THR A 62 -4.05 24.38 5.99
CA THR A 62 -4.06 24.59 4.54
C THR A 62 -3.60 23.34 3.79
N LEU A 63 -2.48 22.73 4.22
CA LEU A 63 -1.98 21.50 3.63
C LEU A 63 -3.00 20.36 3.72
N LEU A 64 -3.60 20.19 4.90
CA LEU A 64 -4.62 19.15 5.16
C LEU A 64 -5.84 19.32 4.24
N LEU A 65 -6.31 20.55 4.07
CA LEU A 65 -7.46 20.85 3.19
C LEU A 65 -7.13 20.62 1.71
N LEU A 66 -5.95 21.05 1.25
CA LEU A 66 -5.50 20.84 -0.12
C LEU A 66 -5.38 19.37 -0.46
N VAL A 67 -4.75 18.59 0.42
CA VAL A 67 -4.60 17.14 0.22
C VAL A 67 -5.97 16.43 0.33
N GLY A 68 -6.81 16.80 1.27
CA GLY A 68 -8.17 16.28 1.39
C GLY A 68 -8.98 16.50 0.13
N TYR A 69 -8.93 17.71 -0.43
CA TYR A 69 -9.58 18.00 -1.72
C TYR A 69 -9.00 17.16 -2.87
N SER A 70 -7.68 17.02 -2.94
CA SER A 70 -7.01 16.20 -3.95
C SER A 70 -7.43 14.72 -3.88
N ILE A 71 -7.57 14.17 -2.68
CA ILE A 71 -8.04 12.79 -2.46
C ILE A 71 -9.48 12.61 -2.94
N ILE A 72 -10.36 13.59 -2.67
CA ILE A 72 -11.74 13.57 -3.16
C ILE A 72 -11.76 13.65 -4.70
N ALA A 73 -10.94 14.51 -5.30
CA ALA A 73 -10.82 14.62 -6.74
C ALA A 73 -10.33 13.30 -7.39
N VAL A 74 -9.32 12.67 -6.82
CA VAL A 74 -8.83 11.34 -7.26
C VAL A 74 -9.92 10.29 -7.17
N ARG A 75 -10.66 10.24 -6.05
CA ARG A 75 -11.77 9.30 -5.90
C ARG A 75 -12.82 9.47 -6.99
N ARG A 76 -13.20 10.72 -7.29
CA ARG A 76 -14.19 11.04 -8.33
C ARG A 76 -13.70 10.68 -9.73
N SER A 77 -12.44 11.01 -10.05
CA SER A 77 -11.86 10.74 -11.39
C SER A 77 -11.62 9.25 -11.65
N THR A 78 -11.34 8.46 -10.60
CA THR A 78 -11.10 7.02 -10.72
C THR A 78 -12.37 6.18 -10.64
N GLY A 79 -13.51 6.77 -10.26
CA GLY A 79 -14.78 6.08 -10.06
C GLY A 79 -14.76 5.11 -8.87
N LEU A 80 -13.88 5.32 -7.91
CA LEU A 80 -13.74 4.43 -6.77
C LEU A 80 -14.95 4.55 -5.84
N GLU A 81 -15.73 3.49 -5.74
CA GLU A 81 -16.94 3.48 -4.90
C GLU A 81 -16.59 3.59 -3.41
N ARG A 82 -15.57 2.85 -2.98
CA ARG A 82 -15.09 2.88 -1.59
C ARG A 82 -13.56 2.70 -1.52
N TRP A 83 -12.98 3.19 -0.44
CA TRP A 83 -11.57 2.95 -0.14
C TRP A 83 -11.34 1.50 0.28
N HIS A 84 -10.26 0.89 -0.20
CA HIS A 84 -9.86 -0.45 0.17
C HIS A 84 -8.85 -0.39 1.33
N GLY A 85 -9.07 -1.28 2.29
CA GLY A 85 -8.25 -1.36 3.49
C GLY A 85 -7.77 -2.79 3.79
N PRO A 86 -7.17 -3.00 4.97
CA PRO A 86 -6.72 -4.33 5.41
C PRO A 86 -7.81 -5.38 5.39
N ALA A 87 -9.06 -5.00 5.72
CA ALA A 87 -10.20 -5.93 5.72
C ALA A 87 -10.50 -6.49 4.33
N ASP A 88 -10.36 -5.68 3.28
CA ASP A 88 -10.59 -6.13 1.89
C ASP A 88 -9.51 -7.11 1.46
N THR A 89 -8.27 -6.87 1.87
CA THR A 89 -7.15 -7.78 1.61
C THR A 89 -7.36 -9.12 2.31
N LEU A 90 -7.74 -9.10 3.58
CA LEU A 90 -8.04 -10.31 4.34
C LEU A 90 -9.23 -11.07 3.75
N ALA A 91 -10.28 -10.37 3.34
CA ALA A 91 -11.44 -10.97 2.69
C ALA A 91 -11.07 -11.65 1.36
N ALA A 92 -10.20 -11.03 0.56
CA ALA A 92 -9.71 -11.61 -0.71
C ALA A 92 -8.91 -12.90 -0.51
N VAL A 93 -8.23 -13.06 0.64
CA VAL A 93 -7.48 -14.28 0.98
C VAL A 93 -8.39 -15.36 1.57
N GLN A 94 -9.32 -14.98 2.45
CA GLN A 94 -10.09 -15.93 3.25
C GLN A 94 -11.38 -16.39 2.57
N ILE A 95 -11.98 -15.56 1.72
CA ILE A 95 -13.27 -15.86 1.08
C ILE A 95 -13.02 -16.41 -0.32
N LYS A 96 -13.36 -17.70 -0.53
CA LYS A 96 -13.25 -18.33 -1.85
C LYS A 96 -14.08 -17.58 -2.89
N GLY A 97 -13.43 -17.24 -4.00
CA GLY A 97 -14.08 -16.53 -5.12
C GLY A 97 -14.04 -15.01 -5.02
N GLN A 98 -13.50 -14.44 -3.95
CA GLN A 98 -13.26 -13.01 -3.87
C GLN A 98 -11.88 -12.68 -4.47
N SER A 99 -11.85 -11.76 -5.42
CA SER A 99 -10.60 -11.31 -6.05
C SER A 99 -10.14 -9.99 -5.43
N LEU A 100 -8.83 -9.83 -5.28
CA LEU A 100 -8.25 -8.56 -4.87
C LEU A 100 -8.38 -7.54 -6.02
N ASP A 101 -9.01 -6.40 -5.75
CA ASP A 101 -8.98 -5.25 -6.66
C ASP A 101 -7.66 -4.48 -6.46
N VAL A 102 -6.66 -4.87 -7.26
CA VAL A 102 -5.30 -4.29 -7.23
C VAL A 102 -5.33 -2.77 -7.47
N LYS A 103 -6.18 -2.30 -8.41
CA LYS A 103 -6.30 -0.88 -8.73
C LYS A 103 -6.84 -0.09 -7.54
N ALA A 104 -7.93 -0.56 -6.95
CA ALA A 104 -8.53 0.08 -5.79
C ALA A 104 -7.58 0.04 -4.57
N GLY A 105 -6.86 -1.06 -4.36
CA GLY A 105 -5.86 -1.20 -3.30
C GLY A 105 -4.71 -0.19 -3.44
N LEU A 106 -4.14 -0.06 -4.63
CA LEU A 106 -3.06 0.92 -4.90
C LEU A 106 -3.54 2.35 -4.74
N ILE A 107 -4.70 2.73 -5.31
CA ILE A 107 -5.26 4.08 -5.18
C ILE A 107 -5.50 4.42 -3.70
N SER A 108 -6.04 3.48 -2.92
CA SER A 108 -6.29 3.67 -1.49
C SER A 108 -4.98 3.85 -0.71
N THR A 109 -3.93 3.11 -1.07
CA THR A 109 -2.59 3.27 -0.48
C THR A 109 -2.01 4.66 -0.75
N PHE A 110 -2.08 5.14 -1.98
CA PHE A 110 -1.60 6.49 -2.33
C PHE A 110 -2.43 7.60 -1.66
N ALA A 111 -3.74 7.42 -1.53
CA ALA A 111 -4.58 8.36 -0.79
C ALA A 111 -4.22 8.41 0.71
N ALA A 112 -3.96 7.26 1.31
CA ALA A 112 -3.48 7.18 2.69
C ALA A 112 -2.09 7.81 2.89
N PHE A 113 -1.18 7.60 1.92
CA PHE A 113 0.13 8.25 1.91
C PHE A 113 0.00 9.78 1.84
N GLY A 114 -0.85 10.28 0.93
CA GLY A 114 -1.15 11.72 0.84
C GLY A 114 -1.71 12.27 2.15
N SER A 115 -2.68 11.57 2.77
CA SER A 115 -3.23 11.97 4.06
C SER A 115 -2.17 12.03 5.16
N ALA A 116 -1.30 11.02 5.25
CA ALA A 116 -0.19 11.00 6.20
C ALA A 116 0.79 12.16 5.96
N SER A 117 1.09 12.45 4.68
CA SER A 117 1.95 13.55 4.25
C SER A 117 1.35 14.93 4.56
N ALA A 118 0.04 15.01 4.78
CA ALA A 118 -0.64 16.23 5.23
C ALA A 118 -0.75 16.33 6.76
N GLY A 119 -0.21 15.37 7.50
CA GLY A 119 -0.25 15.33 8.97
C GLY A 119 -1.48 14.67 9.55
N ALA A 120 -2.30 13.97 8.73
CA ALA A 120 -3.37 13.17 9.27
C ALA A 120 -2.81 11.95 10.02
N SER A 121 -3.41 11.62 11.16
CA SER A 121 -3.03 10.44 11.96
C SER A 121 -3.55 9.15 11.31
N VAL A 122 -3.02 8.83 10.16
CA VAL A 122 -3.31 7.58 9.45
C VAL A 122 -2.22 6.58 9.83
N GLY A 123 -2.60 5.50 10.50
CA GLY A 123 -1.62 4.46 10.87
C GLY A 123 -0.93 3.89 9.64
N GLN A 124 0.39 3.73 9.72
CA GLN A 124 1.21 3.23 8.60
C GLN A 124 0.88 1.79 8.18
N TYR A 125 0.42 0.95 9.11
CA TYR A 125 0.12 -0.46 8.83
C TYR A 125 -1.13 -0.64 7.95
N GLY A 126 -2.11 0.26 8.07
CA GLY A 126 -3.34 0.23 7.27
C GLY A 126 -3.08 0.21 5.76
N PRO A 127 -2.35 1.18 5.21
CA PRO A 127 -2.07 1.24 3.77
C PRO A 127 -0.98 0.28 3.29
N ILE A 128 -0.06 -0.16 4.14
CA ILE A 128 1.04 -1.06 3.75
C ILE A 128 0.50 -2.46 3.39
N LEU A 129 -0.50 -2.95 4.10
CA LEU A 129 -1.06 -4.28 3.87
C LEU A 129 -1.73 -4.41 2.49
N PRO A 130 -2.69 -3.53 2.08
CA PRO A 130 -3.22 -3.56 0.72
C PRO A 130 -2.17 -3.24 -0.35
N PHE A 131 -1.14 -2.45 -0.05
CA PHE A 131 -0.02 -2.22 -0.96
C PHE A 131 0.77 -3.50 -1.20
N GLY A 132 1.16 -4.22 -0.14
CA GLY A 132 1.89 -5.48 -0.23
C GLY A 132 1.10 -6.54 -1.01
N ALA A 133 -0.17 -6.72 -0.67
CA ALA A 133 -1.06 -7.66 -1.36
C ALA A 133 -1.27 -7.30 -2.84
N SER A 134 -1.47 -6.02 -3.16
CA SER A 134 -1.61 -5.56 -4.54
C SER A 134 -0.32 -5.76 -5.34
N THR A 135 0.82 -5.49 -4.74
CA THR A 135 2.14 -5.71 -5.34
C THR A 135 2.39 -7.20 -5.55
N GLY A 136 2.12 -8.03 -4.54
CA GLY A 136 2.21 -9.49 -4.65
C GLY A 136 1.35 -10.05 -5.79
N ALA A 137 0.11 -9.55 -5.93
CA ALA A 137 -0.79 -9.95 -7.01
C ALA A 137 -0.25 -9.59 -8.41
N LEU A 138 0.50 -8.50 -8.56
CA LEU A 138 1.15 -8.13 -9.83
C LEU A 138 2.28 -9.10 -10.20
N PHE A 139 2.95 -9.73 -9.24
CA PHE A 139 3.99 -10.73 -9.48
C PHE A 139 3.46 -12.13 -9.79
N LYS A 140 2.13 -12.36 -9.69
CA LYS A 140 1.50 -13.64 -10.00
C LYS A 140 1.95 -14.30 -11.31
N PRO A 141 2.15 -13.59 -12.45
CA PRO A 141 2.60 -14.21 -13.69
C PRO A 141 4.05 -14.73 -13.66
N ILE A 142 4.87 -14.28 -12.70
CA ILE A 142 6.29 -14.61 -12.61
C ILE A 142 6.55 -15.85 -11.74
N VAL A 143 5.55 -16.23 -10.93
CA VAL A 143 5.69 -17.31 -9.95
C VAL A 143 5.37 -18.67 -10.55
N PRO A 144 6.12 -19.74 -10.20
CA PRO A 144 5.93 -21.08 -10.77
C PRO A 144 4.50 -21.61 -10.58
N ARG A 145 3.96 -22.22 -11.65
CA ARG A 145 2.65 -22.87 -11.65
C ARG A 145 2.63 -24.01 -10.62
N GLY A 146 1.92 -23.86 -9.54
CA GLY A 146 1.79 -24.90 -8.50
C GLY A 146 1.49 -24.37 -7.10
N LEU A 147 1.68 -23.08 -6.86
CA LEU A 147 1.30 -22.44 -5.60
C LEU A 147 -0.14 -21.92 -5.70
N SER A 148 -0.90 -22.03 -4.60
CA SER A 148 -2.24 -21.48 -4.58
C SER A 148 -2.22 -19.95 -4.69
N PRO A 149 -3.23 -19.33 -5.32
CA PRO A 149 -3.31 -17.87 -5.43
C PRO A 149 -3.20 -17.14 -4.08
N ASP A 150 -3.61 -17.78 -3.02
CA ASP A 150 -3.64 -17.24 -1.67
C ASP A 150 -2.23 -16.94 -1.12
N VAL A 151 -1.22 -17.67 -1.59
CA VAL A 151 0.19 -17.50 -1.17
C VAL A 151 0.80 -16.17 -1.67
N TYR A 152 0.24 -15.56 -2.74
CA TYR A 152 0.77 -14.31 -3.29
C TYR A 152 0.17 -13.07 -2.66
N ILE A 153 -0.95 -13.24 -1.97
CA ILE A 153 -1.71 -12.13 -1.38
C ILE A 153 -1.45 -12.05 0.12
N ALA A 154 -1.04 -13.16 0.73
CA ALA A 154 -0.71 -13.25 2.16
C ALA A 154 0.70 -12.78 2.47
#